data_9751ceda05d51f97b8f6b317f8fe64ce
#
_entry.id   9751ceda05d51f97b8f6b317f8fe64ce
#
_cell.length_a   1.000
_cell.length_b   1.000
_cell.length_c   1.000
_cell.angle_alpha   90.00
_cell.angle_beta   90.00
_cell.angle_gamma   90.00
#
_symmetry.space_group_name_H-M   'P 1'
#
loop_
_entity.id
_entity.type
_entity.pdbx_description
1 polymer ?
#
loop_
_entity_poly.entity_id
_entity_poly.type
_entity_poly.pdbx_seq_one_letter_code
_entity_poly.pdbx_strand_id
1 'polypeptide(L)'
;MTVEPQQRFVKSQRVQISYWDWGNEGAPPLVLVHGGRDHARSWGRLAEELRADYHVVAPDLRGHGDSGWTPGGSYGLPDNALDIVRVIETVGAPARVVAHSYGGSVCLVAAGTYPEYFSSLAVIEGTHSLNPPDEERVGPAWVRRWGDRIRSFEDQQPRVYPSLEDAQARMKEANPRLPESILPGLAGYASRPVDGGFIWKYDLWVNGRTSMEMRRSELPAFWEAITCPVLLFVGGESHSRRRQHPNPERHLRNSRTVEVPGAGHWIHDQPDALLDELRPFLAGCGDAAE
;
A
#
# COMPACT_ATOMS: atom_id res chain seq x y z
N MET A 1 -21.91 10.69 -12.33
CA MET A 1 -20.92 10.58 -13.42
C MET A 1 -19.61 10.20 -12.77
N THR A 2 -19.03 9.08 -13.16
CA THR A 2 -17.67 8.69 -12.72
C THR A 2 -16.68 9.70 -13.32
N VAL A 3 -15.78 10.20 -12.49
CA VAL A 3 -14.71 11.10 -12.94
C VAL A 3 -13.48 10.27 -13.27
N GLU A 4 -12.93 10.45 -14.46
CA GLU A 4 -11.63 9.88 -14.78
C GLU A 4 -10.55 10.64 -14.02
N PRO A 5 -9.80 10.01 -13.10
CA PRO A 5 -8.78 10.69 -12.34
C PRO A 5 -7.60 11.09 -13.23
N GLN A 6 -6.90 12.15 -12.84
CA GLN A 6 -5.72 12.64 -13.54
C GLN A 6 -4.46 11.97 -12.99
N GLN A 7 -3.61 11.50 -13.88
CA GLN A 7 -2.29 11.01 -13.49
C GLN A 7 -1.35 12.21 -13.29
N ARG A 8 -0.70 12.23 -12.13
CA ARG A 8 0.30 13.24 -11.75
C ARG A 8 1.58 12.58 -11.25
N PHE A 9 2.63 13.34 -11.11
CA PHE A 9 3.94 12.84 -10.73
C PHE A 9 4.62 13.77 -9.73
N VAL A 10 5.34 13.18 -8.77
CA VAL A 10 6.23 13.88 -7.86
C VAL A 10 7.58 13.16 -7.79
N LYS A 11 8.64 13.91 -7.55
CA LYS A 11 9.99 13.33 -7.41
C LYS A 11 10.32 13.12 -5.93
N SER A 12 10.65 11.88 -5.56
CA SER A 12 11.13 11.49 -4.24
C SER A 12 12.41 10.68 -4.38
N GLN A 13 13.45 11.02 -3.65
CA GLN A 13 14.74 10.29 -3.61
C GLN A 13 15.29 9.93 -5.02
N ARG A 14 15.14 10.84 -6.00
CA ARG A 14 15.49 10.65 -7.43
C ARG A 14 14.58 9.68 -8.19
N VAL A 15 13.57 9.10 -7.55
CA VAL A 15 12.53 8.26 -8.19
C VAL A 15 11.33 9.13 -8.53
N GLN A 16 10.75 8.94 -9.70
CA GLN A 16 9.48 9.54 -10.07
C GLN A 16 8.35 8.69 -9.51
N ILE A 17 7.53 9.26 -8.63
CA ILE A 17 6.35 8.64 -8.05
C ILE A 17 5.14 9.11 -8.81
N SER A 18 4.41 8.17 -9.42
CA SER A 18 3.11 8.38 -10.04
C SER A 18 2.02 8.40 -8.97
N TYR A 19 1.05 9.29 -9.10
CA TYR A 19 -0.19 9.22 -8.33
C TYR A 19 -1.39 9.62 -9.18
N TRP A 20 -2.55 9.05 -8.84
CA TRP A 20 -3.81 9.35 -9.48
C TRP A 20 -4.62 10.27 -8.58
N ASP A 21 -5.19 11.34 -9.16
CA ASP A 21 -5.88 12.42 -8.48
C ASP A 21 -7.34 12.47 -8.96
N TRP A 22 -8.28 12.22 -8.04
CA TRP A 22 -9.73 12.24 -8.30
C TRP A 22 -10.36 13.63 -8.18
N GLY A 23 -9.54 14.67 -7.98
CA GLY A 23 -9.99 16.06 -7.88
C GLY A 23 -10.50 16.43 -6.49
N ASN A 24 -11.27 17.54 -6.42
CA ASN A 24 -11.75 18.18 -5.20
C ASN A 24 -10.62 18.81 -4.35
N GLU A 25 -9.69 19.50 -5.01
CA GLU A 25 -8.47 20.07 -4.43
C GLU A 25 -8.70 21.04 -3.26
N GLY A 26 -9.92 21.56 -3.05
CA GLY A 26 -10.27 22.41 -1.90
C GLY A 26 -10.73 21.66 -0.64
N ALA A 27 -10.93 20.34 -0.75
CA ALA A 27 -11.35 19.50 0.37
C ALA A 27 -10.14 18.93 1.14
N PRO A 28 -10.33 18.42 2.37
CA PRO A 28 -9.26 17.80 3.13
C PRO A 28 -8.59 16.65 2.37
N PRO A 29 -7.24 16.57 2.37
CA PRO A 29 -6.53 15.54 1.61
C PRO A 29 -6.72 14.13 2.19
N LEU A 30 -6.95 13.17 1.29
CA LEU A 30 -7.06 11.75 1.57
C LEU A 30 -6.14 10.95 0.64
N VAL A 31 -5.17 10.26 1.21
CA VAL A 31 -4.20 9.45 0.45
C VAL A 31 -4.51 7.97 0.61
N LEU A 32 -4.70 7.25 -0.51
CA LEU A 32 -5.02 5.82 -0.56
C LEU A 32 -3.79 5.02 -1.03
N VAL A 33 -3.19 4.19 -0.16
CA VAL A 33 -1.91 3.52 -0.42
C VAL A 33 -2.10 2.02 -0.61
N HIS A 34 -1.78 1.51 -1.79
CA HIS A 34 -1.98 0.11 -2.18
C HIS A 34 -0.98 -0.87 -1.54
N GLY A 35 -1.27 -2.15 -1.62
CA GLY A 35 -0.43 -3.25 -1.14
C GLY A 35 0.68 -3.67 -2.11
N GLY A 36 1.48 -4.66 -1.72
CA GLY A 36 2.54 -5.19 -2.59
C GLY A 36 1.99 -5.84 -3.86
N ARG A 37 2.61 -5.56 -5.01
CA ARG A 37 2.24 -6.04 -6.35
C ARG A 37 0.85 -5.60 -6.82
N ASP A 38 0.35 -4.52 -6.24
CA ASP A 38 -0.88 -3.85 -6.60
C ASP A 38 -0.57 -2.48 -7.24
N HIS A 39 -1.55 -1.61 -7.41
CA HIS A 39 -1.39 -0.30 -8.05
C HIS A 39 -2.46 0.70 -7.55
N ALA A 40 -2.22 1.99 -7.77
CA ALA A 40 -3.09 3.07 -7.31
C ALA A 40 -4.55 2.95 -7.78
N ARG A 41 -4.77 2.49 -9.02
CA ARG A 41 -6.11 2.39 -9.60
C ARG A 41 -6.98 1.28 -8.99
N SER A 42 -6.42 0.39 -8.16
CA SER A 42 -7.22 -0.58 -7.40
C SER A 42 -8.18 0.10 -6.41
N TRP A 43 -7.85 1.32 -5.99
CA TRP A 43 -8.68 2.15 -5.12
C TRP A 43 -9.86 2.84 -5.82
N GLY A 44 -10.01 2.71 -7.15
CA GLY A 44 -10.93 3.50 -7.95
C GLY A 44 -12.35 3.56 -7.40
N ARG A 45 -12.90 2.43 -6.96
CA ARG A 45 -14.25 2.36 -6.38
C ARG A 45 -14.35 3.13 -5.05
N LEU A 46 -13.37 2.94 -4.15
CA LEU A 46 -13.36 3.64 -2.86
C LEU A 46 -13.12 5.14 -3.04
N ALA A 47 -12.27 5.50 -3.98
CA ALA A 47 -11.99 6.88 -4.31
C ALA A 47 -13.25 7.61 -4.81
N GLU A 48 -14.04 6.99 -5.70
CA GLU A 48 -15.32 7.55 -6.16
C GLU A 48 -16.32 7.80 -5.03
N GLU A 49 -16.36 6.91 -4.04
CA GLU A 49 -17.25 7.04 -2.87
C GLU A 49 -16.83 8.15 -1.91
N LEU A 50 -15.54 8.48 -1.85
CA LEU A 50 -15.00 9.44 -0.89
C LEU A 50 -14.67 10.82 -1.48
N ARG A 51 -14.57 10.93 -2.82
CA ARG A 51 -14.17 12.17 -3.49
C ARG A 51 -15.14 13.35 -3.33
N ALA A 52 -16.38 13.10 -2.92
CA ALA A 52 -17.33 14.17 -2.63
C ALA A 52 -16.91 14.97 -1.40
N ASP A 53 -16.29 14.32 -0.41
CA ASP A 53 -15.95 14.87 0.88
C ASP A 53 -14.45 15.19 1.02
N TYR A 54 -13.59 14.58 0.19
CA TYR A 54 -12.14 14.65 0.29
C TYR A 54 -11.46 14.92 -1.06
N HIS A 55 -10.28 15.57 -1.03
CA HIS A 55 -9.34 15.54 -2.14
C HIS A 55 -8.63 14.19 -2.15
N VAL A 56 -9.10 13.26 -2.99
CA VAL A 56 -8.62 11.87 -2.98
C VAL A 56 -7.50 11.69 -3.97
N VAL A 57 -6.35 11.19 -3.49
CA VAL A 57 -5.22 10.79 -4.32
C VAL A 57 -4.74 9.39 -3.97
N ALA A 58 -4.19 8.67 -4.93
CA ALA A 58 -3.59 7.36 -4.70
C ALA A 58 -2.24 7.26 -5.43
N PRO A 59 -1.12 7.14 -4.71
CA PRO A 59 0.18 6.89 -5.33
C PRO A 59 0.35 5.42 -5.74
N ASP A 60 1.11 5.20 -6.80
CA ASP A 60 1.80 3.94 -7.05
C ASP A 60 3.07 3.91 -6.19
N LEU A 61 3.27 2.91 -5.35
CA LEU A 61 4.50 2.74 -4.61
C LEU A 61 5.69 2.56 -5.58
N ARG A 62 6.91 2.98 -5.19
CA ARG A 62 8.10 2.75 -6.02
C ARG A 62 8.18 1.28 -6.48
N GLY A 63 8.54 1.05 -7.71
CA GLY A 63 8.58 -0.29 -8.30
C GLY A 63 7.23 -0.89 -8.66
N HIS A 64 6.12 -0.13 -8.56
CA HIS A 64 4.77 -0.56 -8.89
C HIS A 64 4.10 0.44 -9.83
N GLY A 65 3.09 -0.02 -10.56
CA GLY A 65 2.26 0.81 -11.43
C GLY A 65 3.10 1.62 -12.41
N ASP A 66 2.85 2.92 -12.46
CA ASP A 66 3.57 3.86 -13.32
C ASP A 66 4.67 4.64 -12.56
N SER A 67 4.97 4.27 -11.31
CA SER A 67 6.10 4.79 -10.56
C SER A 67 7.43 4.21 -11.04
N GLY A 68 8.50 4.99 -10.86
CA GLY A 68 9.85 4.59 -11.23
C GLY A 68 10.36 3.38 -10.46
N TRP A 69 11.24 2.63 -11.12
CA TRP A 69 11.98 1.51 -10.54
C TRP A 69 13.32 2.00 -9.98
N THR A 70 13.79 1.34 -8.92
CA THR A 70 15.02 1.74 -8.24
C THR A 70 16.18 0.87 -8.66
N PRO A 71 17.20 1.41 -9.34
CA PRO A 71 18.43 0.67 -9.58
C PRO A 71 19.03 0.16 -8.25
N GLY A 72 19.37 -1.13 -8.20
CA GLY A 72 19.89 -1.76 -6.98
C GLY A 72 18.83 -2.20 -5.96
N GLY A 73 17.53 -2.05 -6.27
CA GLY A 73 16.45 -2.68 -5.51
C GLY A 73 16.18 -2.07 -4.12
N SER A 74 16.28 -0.74 -3.98
CA SER A 74 15.90 -0.03 -2.74
C SER A 74 14.38 0.08 -2.61
N TYR A 75 13.74 -1.01 -2.15
CA TYR A 75 12.30 -1.15 -1.96
C TYR A 75 11.94 -1.37 -0.49
N GLY A 76 12.76 -0.86 0.44
CA GLY A 76 12.53 -1.00 1.87
C GLY A 76 11.37 -0.16 2.40
N LEU A 77 10.93 -0.46 3.63
CA LEU A 77 9.90 0.32 4.30
C LEU A 77 10.29 1.79 4.44
N PRO A 78 11.52 2.15 4.87
CA PRO A 78 11.91 3.55 4.99
C PRO A 78 11.89 4.32 3.67
N ASP A 79 12.34 3.69 2.57
CA ASP A 79 12.34 4.32 1.25
C ASP A 79 10.91 4.66 0.79
N ASN A 80 9.98 3.69 0.94
CA ASN A 80 8.57 3.88 0.60
C ASN A 80 7.90 4.89 1.54
N ALA A 81 8.24 4.90 2.84
CA ALA A 81 7.70 5.85 3.81
C ALA A 81 8.01 7.30 3.42
N LEU A 82 9.25 7.58 2.99
CA LEU A 82 9.63 8.91 2.49
C LEU A 82 8.88 9.29 1.20
N ASP A 83 8.57 8.33 0.33
CA ASP A 83 7.77 8.61 -0.86
C ASP A 83 6.34 9.02 -0.50
N ILE A 84 5.73 8.33 0.46
CA ILE A 84 4.36 8.68 0.92
C ILE A 84 4.34 10.06 1.57
N VAL A 85 5.31 10.37 2.43
CA VAL A 85 5.45 11.72 3.01
C VAL A 85 5.58 12.77 1.90
N ARG A 86 6.38 12.50 0.87
CA ARG A 86 6.53 13.42 -0.26
C ARG A 86 5.25 13.62 -1.06
N VAL A 87 4.42 12.59 -1.22
CA VAL A 87 3.08 12.73 -1.83
C VAL A 87 2.19 13.60 -0.94
N ILE A 88 2.15 13.34 0.38
CA ILE A 88 1.36 14.13 1.34
C ILE A 88 1.77 15.61 1.30
N GLU A 89 3.07 15.92 1.32
CA GLU A 89 3.57 17.30 1.17
C GLU A 89 3.05 17.99 -0.10
N THR A 90 2.91 17.22 -1.17
CA THR A 90 2.50 17.77 -2.47
C THR A 90 1.00 18.07 -2.54
N VAL A 91 0.17 17.24 -1.89
CA VAL A 91 -1.29 17.36 -1.96
C VAL A 91 -1.91 18.11 -0.78
N GLY A 92 -1.14 18.32 0.28
CA GLY A 92 -1.53 19.05 1.49
C GLY A 92 -1.38 18.22 2.76
N ALA A 93 -0.67 18.75 3.75
CA ALA A 93 -0.48 18.15 5.06
C ALA A 93 -1.20 18.99 6.15
N PRO A 94 -1.70 18.34 7.24
CA PRO A 94 -1.74 16.90 7.43
C PRO A 94 -2.82 16.21 6.58
N ALA A 95 -2.58 14.96 6.16
CA ALA A 95 -3.52 14.18 5.37
C ALA A 95 -4.14 13.03 6.17
N ARG A 96 -5.35 12.65 5.78
CA ARG A 96 -5.94 11.36 6.13
C ARG A 96 -5.34 10.29 5.24
N VAL A 97 -5.03 9.11 5.79
CA VAL A 97 -4.42 8.04 5.01
C VAL A 97 -5.20 6.75 5.20
N VAL A 98 -5.49 6.06 4.10
CA VAL A 98 -6.01 4.68 4.10
C VAL A 98 -5.02 3.79 3.36
N ALA A 99 -4.54 2.74 4.00
CA ALA A 99 -3.46 1.94 3.46
C ALA A 99 -3.72 0.44 3.59
N HIS A 100 -3.37 -0.32 2.55
CA HIS A 100 -3.60 -1.76 2.50
C HIS A 100 -2.29 -2.55 2.56
N SER A 101 -2.27 -3.63 3.34
CA SER A 101 -1.21 -4.65 3.35
C SER A 101 0.19 -4.03 3.48
N TYR A 102 1.08 -4.21 2.50
CA TYR A 102 2.43 -3.62 2.50
C TYR A 102 2.38 -2.08 2.61
N GLY A 103 1.44 -1.42 1.91
CA GLY A 103 1.22 0.02 2.06
C GLY A 103 0.86 0.41 3.50
N GLY A 104 0.11 -0.43 4.22
CA GLY A 104 -0.18 -0.25 5.65
C GLY A 104 1.09 -0.28 6.50
N SER A 105 1.98 -1.25 6.27
CA SER A 105 3.28 -1.32 6.96
C SER A 105 4.15 -0.09 6.66
N VAL A 106 4.14 0.38 5.41
CA VAL A 106 4.83 1.61 4.98
C VAL A 106 4.27 2.83 5.72
N CYS A 107 2.93 2.99 5.76
CA CYS A 107 2.29 4.14 6.38
C CYS A 107 2.43 4.15 7.91
N LEU A 108 2.48 2.99 8.56
CA LEU A 108 2.78 2.89 9.98
C LEU A 108 4.21 3.38 10.30
N VAL A 109 5.18 3.08 9.44
CA VAL A 109 6.55 3.62 9.58
C VAL A 109 6.57 5.12 9.28
N ALA A 110 5.89 5.55 8.21
CA ALA A 110 5.82 6.97 7.84
C ALA A 110 5.19 7.83 8.95
N ALA A 111 4.05 7.40 9.49
CA ALA A 111 3.33 8.12 10.55
C ALA A 111 4.10 8.14 11.88
N GLY A 112 4.88 7.10 12.19
CA GLY A 112 5.76 7.11 13.36
C GLY A 112 7.02 7.96 13.20
N THR A 113 7.44 8.19 11.95
CA THR A 113 8.64 9.01 11.66
C THR A 113 8.30 10.49 11.50
N TYR A 114 7.15 10.78 10.90
CA TYR A 114 6.67 12.11 10.56
C TYR A 114 5.19 12.29 10.98
N PRO A 115 4.89 12.23 12.30
CA PRO A 115 3.52 12.24 12.79
C PRO A 115 2.74 13.50 12.41
N GLU A 116 3.42 14.63 12.19
CA GLU A 116 2.83 15.91 11.79
C GLU A 116 2.18 15.89 10.39
N TYR A 117 2.49 14.90 9.57
CA TYR A 117 1.90 14.76 8.23
C TYR A 117 0.60 13.95 8.23
N PHE A 118 0.22 13.35 9.35
CA PHE A 118 -0.93 12.44 9.43
C PHE A 118 -2.00 12.98 10.38
N SER A 119 -3.18 13.28 9.87
CA SER A 119 -4.37 13.61 10.70
C SER A 119 -5.11 12.35 11.15
N SER A 120 -5.08 11.27 10.37
CA SER A 120 -5.58 9.94 10.74
C SER A 120 -4.99 8.86 9.84
N LEU A 121 -4.97 7.61 10.32
CA LEU A 121 -4.45 6.46 9.58
C LEU A 121 -5.38 5.26 9.70
N ALA A 122 -6.00 4.82 8.60
CA ALA A 122 -6.71 3.55 8.52
C ALA A 122 -5.83 2.50 7.84
N VAL A 123 -5.62 1.36 8.47
CA VAL A 123 -4.75 0.28 7.98
C VAL A 123 -5.56 -0.99 7.77
N ILE A 124 -5.63 -1.45 6.53
CA ILE A 124 -6.32 -2.68 6.14
C ILE A 124 -5.26 -3.78 6.03
N GLU A 125 -5.23 -4.70 6.99
CA GLU A 125 -4.34 -5.86 6.98
C GLU A 125 -2.83 -5.56 6.88
N GLY A 126 -2.37 -4.42 7.45
CA GLY A 126 -1.02 -3.90 7.27
C GLY A 126 -0.09 -3.97 8.49
N THR A 127 -0.49 -4.63 9.60
CA THR A 127 0.35 -4.73 10.82
C THR A 127 1.34 -5.89 10.79
N HIS A 128 1.62 -6.44 9.61
CA HIS A 128 2.53 -7.57 9.45
C HIS A 128 3.94 -7.14 9.07
N SER A 129 4.91 -7.97 9.45
CA SER A 129 6.26 -7.90 8.90
C SER A 129 6.48 -9.03 7.91
N LEU A 130 6.90 -8.69 6.70
CA LEU A 130 7.28 -9.67 5.69
C LEU A 130 8.75 -10.11 5.83
N ASN A 131 9.46 -9.58 6.82
CA ASN A 131 10.85 -9.93 7.06
C ASN A 131 10.96 -11.24 7.84
N PRO A 132 12.04 -12.01 7.64
CA PRO A 132 12.38 -13.14 8.52
C PRO A 132 12.53 -12.68 9.99
N PRO A 133 12.43 -13.59 10.94
CA PRO A 133 12.76 -13.32 12.34
C PRO A 133 14.14 -12.66 12.49
N ASP A 134 14.30 -11.81 13.49
CA ASP A 134 15.52 -11.01 13.64
C ASP A 134 16.77 -11.87 13.91
N GLU A 135 16.61 -13.00 14.60
CA GLU A 135 17.65 -13.99 14.85
C GLU A 135 18.19 -14.65 13.57
N GLU A 136 17.40 -14.68 12.50
CA GLU A 136 17.82 -15.19 11.20
C GLU A 136 18.58 -14.16 10.37
N ARG A 137 18.57 -12.87 10.78
CA ARG A 137 19.11 -11.73 10.05
C ARG A 137 20.49 -11.29 10.58
N VAL A 138 21.33 -12.25 10.92
CA VAL A 138 22.62 -11.99 11.57
C VAL A 138 23.78 -12.54 10.76
N GLY A 139 24.82 -11.74 10.66
CA GLY A 139 26.13 -12.14 10.16
C GLY A 139 26.20 -12.48 8.66
N PRO A 140 27.32 -13.09 8.23
CA PRO A 140 27.56 -13.36 6.80
C PRO A 140 26.54 -14.30 6.16
N ALA A 141 25.98 -15.23 6.92
CA ALA A 141 24.98 -16.16 6.40
C ALA A 141 23.68 -15.45 5.95
N TRP A 142 23.26 -14.43 6.67
CA TRP A 142 22.13 -13.59 6.26
C TRP A 142 22.44 -12.82 4.97
N VAL A 143 23.58 -12.12 4.90
CA VAL A 143 23.97 -11.36 3.71
C VAL A 143 24.09 -12.28 2.49
N ARG A 144 24.63 -13.50 2.68
CA ARG A 144 24.70 -14.50 1.61
C ARG A 144 23.33 -14.92 1.12
N ARG A 145 22.40 -15.30 2.03
CA ARG A 145 21.01 -15.67 1.64
C ARG A 145 20.31 -14.53 0.88
N TRP A 146 20.46 -13.31 1.38
CA TRP A 146 19.95 -12.13 0.68
C TRP A 146 20.59 -11.97 -0.70
N GLY A 147 21.91 -12.06 -0.81
CA GLY A 147 22.62 -11.94 -2.06
C GLY A 147 22.25 -13.02 -3.08
N ASP A 148 22.12 -14.28 -2.64
CA ASP A 148 21.68 -15.39 -3.50
C ASP A 148 20.23 -15.17 -3.98
N ARG A 149 19.37 -14.62 -3.13
CA ARG A 149 18.00 -14.22 -3.51
C ARG A 149 18.01 -13.11 -4.55
N ILE A 150 18.80 -12.03 -4.35
CA ILE A 150 18.91 -10.94 -5.32
C ILE A 150 19.40 -11.45 -6.65
N ARG A 151 20.46 -12.27 -6.68
CA ARG A 151 20.95 -12.89 -7.92
C ARG A 151 19.87 -13.71 -8.63
N SER A 152 18.99 -14.38 -7.89
CA SER A 152 17.89 -15.12 -8.52
C SER A 152 16.91 -14.26 -9.30
N PHE A 153 16.88 -12.93 -9.09
CA PHE A 153 16.07 -12.00 -9.88
C PHE A 153 16.78 -11.49 -11.14
N GLU A 154 18.13 -11.53 -11.18
CA GLU A 154 18.91 -11.01 -12.32
C GLU A 154 18.56 -11.71 -13.63
N ASP A 155 18.32 -13.03 -13.56
CA ASP A 155 17.96 -13.87 -14.70
C ASP A 155 16.44 -14.02 -14.90
N GLN A 156 15.62 -13.51 -13.99
CA GLN A 156 14.16 -13.61 -14.08
C GLN A 156 13.60 -12.60 -15.08
N GLN A 157 12.85 -13.10 -16.05
CA GLN A 157 12.05 -12.25 -16.90
C GLN A 157 10.60 -12.16 -16.40
N PRO A 158 9.95 -11.01 -16.53
CA PRO A 158 8.52 -10.91 -16.26
C PRO A 158 7.75 -11.92 -17.11
N ARG A 159 6.77 -12.59 -16.50
CA ARG A 159 5.88 -13.49 -17.24
C ARG A 159 5.07 -12.68 -18.26
N VAL A 160 5.14 -13.08 -19.53
CA VAL A 160 4.30 -12.52 -20.58
C VAL A 160 2.99 -13.31 -20.63
N TYR A 161 1.88 -12.58 -20.63
CA TYR A 161 0.53 -13.08 -20.82
C TYR A 161 0.10 -12.78 -22.26
N PRO A 162 -0.27 -13.78 -23.07
CA PRO A 162 -0.58 -13.57 -24.49
C PRO A 162 -1.72 -12.57 -24.72
N SER A 163 -2.67 -12.49 -23.78
CA SER A 163 -3.80 -11.57 -23.84
C SER A 163 -4.06 -10.93 -22.48
N LEU A 164 -4.89 -9.89 -22.46
CA LEU A 164 -5.35 -9.27 -21.20
C LEU A 164 -6.27 -10.23 -20.43
N GLU A 165 -7.02 -11.08 -21.13
CA GLU A 165 -7.87 -12.12 -20.56
C GLU A 165 -7.05 -13.17 -19.80
N ASP A 166 -5.87 -13.56 -20.32
CA ASP A 166 -4.94 -14.46 -19.61
C ASP A 166 -4.40 -13.81 -18.33
N ALA A 167 -4.11 -12.50 -18.37
CA ALA A 167 -3.70 -11.75 -17.20
C ALA A 167 -4.84 -11.66 -16.17
N GLN A 168 -6.09 -11.41 -16.59
CA GLN A 168 -7.27 -11.41 -15.73
C GLN A 168 -7.49 -12.78 -15.07
N ALA A 169 -7.41 -13.87 -15.85
CA ALA A 169 -7.54 -15.22 -15.34
C ALA A 169 -6.50 -15.51 -14.24
N ARG A 170 -5.25 -15.07 -14.44
CA ARG A 170 -4.20 -15.20 -13.44
C ARG A 170 -4.47 -14.36 -12.19
N MET A 171 -5.00 -13.14 -12.35
CA MET A 171 -5.41 -12.28 -11.23
C MET A 171 -6.54 -12.92 -10.42
N LYS A 172 -7.55 -13.48 -11.08
CA LYS A 172 -8.67 -14.20 -10.46
C LYS A 172 -8.21 -15.45 -9.71
N GLU A 173 -7.31 -16.24 -10.31
CA GLU A 173 -6.71 -17.40 -9.64
C GLU A 173 -5.98 -17.02 -8.34
N ALA A 174 -5.22 -15.92 -8.37
CA ALA A 174 -4.53 -15.41 -7.18
C ALA A 174 -5.49 -14.83 -6.13
N ASN A 175 -6.64 -14.32 -6.56
CA ASN A 175 -7.63 -13.65 -5.73
C ASN A 175 -9.05 -14.16 -6.05
N PRO A 176 -9.42 -15.37 -5.62
CA PRO A 176 -10.68 -16.01 -6.03
C PRO A 176 -11.94 -15.24 -5.61
N ARG A 177 -11.81 -14.33 -4.62
CA ARG A 177 -12.94 -13.51 -4.11
C ARG A 177 -13.18 -12.24 -4.90
N LEU A 178 -12.26 -11.81 -5.76
CA LEU A 178 -12.45 -10.62 -6.59
C LEU A 178 -13.68 -10.77 -7.48
N PRO A 179 -14.60 -9.77 -7.51
CA PRO A 179 -15.71 -9.75 -8.45
C PRO A 179 -15.21 -9.73 -9.90
N GLU A 180 -15.81 -10.54 -10.76
CA GLU A 180 -15.41 -10.60 -12.18
C GLU A 180 -15.61 -9.26 -12.90
N SER A 181 -16.58 -8.46 -12.47
CA SER A 181 -16.89 -7.16 -13.07
C SER A 181 -15.77 -6.14 -12.97
N ILE A 182 -14.87 -6.25 -11.98
CA ILE A 182 -13.76 -5.30 -11.79
C ILE A 182 -12.45 -5.79 -12.40
N LEU A 183 -12.32 -7.08 -12.73
CA LEU A 183 -11.09 -7.68 -13.25
C LEU A 183 -10.55 -6.99 -14.52
N PRO A 184 -11.38 -6.64 -15.54
CA PRO A 184 -10.86 -5.98 -16.74
C PRO A 184 -10.17 -4.65 -16.43
N GLY A 185 -10.76 -3.83 -15.58
CA GLY A 185 -10.18 -2.56 -15.15
C GLY A 185 -8.90 -2.76 -14.35
N LEU A 186 -8.92 -3.63 -13.34
CA LEU A 186 -7.75 -3.91 -12.51
C LEU A 186 -6.59 -4.46 -13.33
N ALA A 187 -6.81 -5.48 -14.14
CA ALA A 187 -5.75 -6.07 -14.96
C ALA A 187 -5.23 -5.09 -16.03
N GLY A 188 -6.11 -4.27 -16.60
CA GLY A 188 -5.72 -3.24 -17.56
C GLY A 188 -4.76 -2.21 -16.97
N TYR A 189 -5.04 -1.70 -15.76
CA TYR A 189 -4.15 -0.76 -15.08
C TYR A 189 -2.89 -1.42 -14.52
N ALA A 190 -3.00 -2.67 -14.06
CA ALA A 190 -1.88 -3.43 -13.49
C ALA A 190 -0.85 -3.87 -14.53
N SER A 191 -1.18 -3.87 -15.82
CA SER A 191 -0.34 -4.41 -16.88
C SER A 191 0.05 -3.37 -17.93
N ARG A 192 1.09 -3.68 -18.70
CA ARG A 192 1.49 -2.92 -19.88
C ARG A 192 1.76 -3.86 -21.05
N PRO A 193 1.51 -3.40 -22.30
CA PRO A 193 1.81 -4.20 -23.49
C PRO A 193 3.33 -4.36 -23.69
N VAL A 194 3.71 -5.50 -24.19
CA VAL A 194 5.07 -5.84 -24.67
C VAL A 194 4.96 -6.73 -25.92
N ASP A 195 6.07 -7.01 -26.56
CA ASP A 195 6.09 -7.98 -27.66
C ASP A 195 5.59 -9.34 -27.15
N GLY A 196 4.57 -9.86 -27.81
CA GLY A 196 3.95 -11.15 -27.47
C GLY A 196 2.86 -11.09 -26.40
N GLY A 197 2.45 -9.90 -25.91
CA GLY A 197 1.33 -9.77 -24.97
C GLY A 197 1.47 -8.70 -23.91
N PHE A 198 1.24 -9.06 -22.66
CA PHE A 198 1.19 -8.14 -21.51
C PHE A 198 2.08 -8.64 -20.37
N ILE A 199 2.67 -7.72 -19.62
CA ILE A 199 3.37 -8.01 -18.36
C ILE A 199 2.80 -7.12 -17.24
N TRP A 200 2.92 -7.57 -15.98
CA TRP A 200 2.56 -6.74 -14.84
C TRP A 200 3.51 -5.55 -14.68
N LYS A 201 2.97 -4.41 -14.24
CA LYS A 201 3.69 -3.15 -13.98
C LYS A 201 4.37 -3.13 -12.61
N TYR A 202 4.93 -4.22 -12.14
CA TYR A 202 5.77 -4.17 -10.94
C TYR A 202 7.14 -4.77 -11.21
N ASP A 203 8.14 -4.18 -10.58
CA ASP A 203 9.50 -4.71 -10.60
C ASP A 203 9.58 -6.00 -9.78
N LEU A 204 10.14 -7.07 -10.35
CA LEU A 204 10.32 -8.34 -9.63
C LEU A 204 11.19 -8.17 -8.37
N TRP A 205 12.07 -7.18 -8.38
CA TRP A 205 13.00 -6.86 -7.29
C TRP A 205 12.31 -6.31 -6.04
N VAL A 206 11.04 -5.86 -6.10
CA VAL A 206 10.25 -5.50 -4.90
C VAL A 206 10.12 -6.65 -3.91
N ASN A 207 10.29 -7.89 -4.39
CA ASN A 207 10.29 -9.08 -3.55
C ASN A 207 11.67 -9.35 -2.90
N GLY A 208 12.74 -8.72 -3.38
CA GLY A 208 14.11 -8.90 -2.90
C GLY A 208 14.39 -8.13 -1.61
N ARG A 209 13.82 -6.95 -1.51
CA ARG A 209 14.05 -5.98 -0.43
C ARG A 209 15.54 -5.68 -0.18
N THR A 210 15.83 -4.78 0.70
CA THR A 210 17.19 -4.51 1.13
C THR A 210 17.65 -5.49 2.21
N SER A 211 18.96 -5.81 2.23
CA SER A 211 19.55 -6.59 3.34
C SER A 211 19.48 -5.85 4.68
N MET A 212 19.33 -4.52 4.62
CA MET A 212 19.24 -3.62 5.77
C MET A 212 17.81 -3.20 6.09
N GLU A 213 16.81 -3.94 5.59
CA GLU A 213 15.40 -3.71 5.92
C GLU A 213 15.19 -3.71 7.44
N MET A 214 14.25 -2.90 7.91
CA MET A 214 13.92 -2.78 9.34
C MET A 214 13.67 -4.14 9.99
N ARG A 215 14.16 -4.31 11.21
CA ARG A 215 13.90 -5.52 11.99
C ARG A 215 12.46 -5.52 12.52
N ARG A 216 11.92 -6.71 12.76
CA ARG A 216 10.59 -6.85 13.36
C ARG A 216 10.50 -6.18 14.73
N SER A 217 11.57 -6.30 15.52
CA SER A 217 11.68 -5.72 16.86
C SER A 217 11.73 -4.19 16.87
N GLU A 218 12.04 -3.55 15.73
CA GLU A 218 12.08 -2.09 15.61
C GLU A 218 10.69 -1.47 15.36
N LEU A 219 9.77 -2.22 14.72
CA LEU A 219 8.46 -1.70 14.30
C LEU A 219 7.62 -1.13 15.45
N PRO A 220 7.57 -1.76 16.66
CA PRO A 220 6.82 -1.21 17.78
C PRO A 220 7.22 0.22 18.16
N ALA A 221 8.50 0.58 18.08
CA ALA A 221 8.97 1.93 18.42
C ALA A 221 8.39 3.00 17.46
N PHE A 222 8.23 2.67 16.18
CA PHE A 222 7.55 3.56 15.22
C PHE A 222 6.07 3.70 15.53
N TRP A 223 5.39 2.59 15.86
CA TRP A 223 3.97 2.59 16.18
C TRP A 223 3.67 3.40 17.44
N GLU A 224 4.53 3.32 18.47
CA GLU A 224 4.41 4.09 19.70
C GLU A 224 4.58 5.59 19.51
N ALA A 225 5.29 5.99 18.43
CA ALA A 225 5.49 7.39 18.06
C ALA A 225 4.32 7.99 17.26
N ILE A 226 3.35 7.18 16.80
CA ILE A 226 2.17 7.66 16.06
C ILE A 226 1.26 8.44 17.01
N THR A 227 0.94 9.68 16.64
CA THR A 227 0.10 10.58 17.46
C THR A 227 -1.34 10.65 16.97
N CYS A 228 -1.60 10.45 15.69
CA CYS A 228 -2.95 10.50 15.12
C CYS A 228 -3.78 9.27 15.50
N PRO A 229 -5.12 9.34 15.40
CA PRO A 229 -6.00 8.18 15.52
C PRO A 229 -5.69 7.11 14.46
N VAL A 230 -5.74 5.83 14.86
CA VAL A 230 -5.50 4.68 13.98
C VAL A 230 -6.70 3.74 13.99
N LEU A 231 -7.18 3.37 12.79
CA LEU A 231 -8.21 2.35 12.59
C LEU A 231 -7.60 1.15 11.90
N LEU A 232 -7.65 -0.02 12.54
CA LEU A 232 -7.15 -1.27 11.98
C LEU A 232 -8.31 -2.12 11.46
N PHE A 233 -8.20 -2.62 10.23
CA PHE A 233 -9.12 -3.60 9.67
C PHE A 233 -8.44 -4.95 9.49
N VAL A 234 -9.15 -6.01 9.86
CA VAL A 234 -8.70 -7.41 9.71
C VAL A 234 -9.82 -8.22 9.06
N GLY A 235 -9.49 -8.93 7.99
CA GLY A 235 -10.42 -9.86 7.36
C GLY A 235 -10.62 -11.12 8.19
N GLY A 236 -11.86 -11.48 8.49
CA GLY A 236 -12.19 -12.66 9.29
C GLY A 236 -11.68 -13.97 8.70
N GLU A 237 -11.60 -14.05 7.36
CA GLU A 237 -11.11 -15.22 6.61
C GLU A 237 -9.79 -14.94 5.86
N SER A 238 -9.03 -13.92 6.30
CA SER A 238 -7.77 -13.58 5.64
C SER A 238 -6.68 -14.61 5.89
N HIS A 239 -6.02 -15.02 4.81
CA HIS A 239 -4.84 -15.87 4.88
C HIS A 239 -3.64 -15.17 5.54
N SER A 240 -3.64 -13.85 5.60
CA SER A 240 -2.57 -13.05 6.22
C SER A 240 -2.71 -12.92 7.73
N ARG A 241 -3.87 -13.29 8.31
CA ARG A 241 -4.19 -13.12 9.73
C ARG A 241 -3.08 -13.62 10.68
N ARG A 242 -2.45 -14.76 10.36
CA ARG A 242 -1.35 -15.32 11.17
C ARG A 242 -0.04 -14.52 11.08
N ARG A 243 0.08 -13.64 10.11
CA ARG A 243 1.25 -12.78 9.88
C ARG A 243 1.09 -11.40 10.50
N GLN A 244 -0.15 -11.00 10.84
CA GLN A 244 -0.41 -9.75 11.54
C GLN A 244 0.25 -9.76 12.92
N HIS A 245 0.60 -8.60 13.42
CA HIS A 245 1.08 -8.48 14.79
C HIS A 245 -0.03 -8.94 15.75
N PRO A 246 0.24 -9.80 16.73
CA PRO A 246 -0.80 -10.40 17.57
C PRO A 246 -1.56 -9.37 18.44
N ASN A 247 -0.91 -8.28 18.81
CA ASN A 247 -1.47 -7.23 19.66
C ASN A 247 -0.96 -5.84 19.20
N PRO A 248 -1.35 -5.33 18.03
CA PRO A 248 -0.86 -4.03 17.54
C PRO A 248 -1.29 -2.87 18.45
N GLU A 249 -2.46 -2.96 19.07
CA GLU A 249 -3.03 -1.94 19.97
C GLU A 249 -2.17 -1.67 21.22
N ARG A 250 -1.30 -2.59 21.61
CA ARG A 250 -0.34 -2.34 22.69
C ARG A 250 0.65 -1.24 22.37
N HIS A 251 0.92 -1.03 21.09
CA HIS A 251 1.91 -0.07 20.60
C HIS A 251 1.26 1.14 19.93
N LEU A 252 -0.01 1.04 19.56
CA LEU A 252 -0.78 2.11 18.93
C LEU A 252 -1.74 2.72 19.96
N ARG A 253 -1.32 3.82 20.60
CA ARG A 253 -2.02 4.40 21.78
C ARG A 253 -3.46 4.82 21.53
N ASN A 254 -3.76 5.30 20.32
CA ASN A 254 -5.09 5.76 19.93
C ASN A 254 -5.57 4.92 18.75
N SER A 255 -5.83 3.64 19.01
CA SER A 255 -6.24 2.70 17.95
C SER A 255 -7.44 1.87 18.37
N ARG A 256 -8.19 1.43 17.35
CA ARG A 256 -9.20 0.37 17.48
C ARG A 256 -9.10 -0.58 16.30
N THR A 257 -9.43 -1.84 16.51
CA THR A 257 -9.47 -2.87 15.47
C THR A 257 -10.91 -3.24 15.14
N VAL A 258 -11.19 -3.36 13.85
CA VAL A 258 -12.46 -3.85 13.29
C VAL A 258 -12.18 -5.13 12.51
N GLU A 259 -12.83 -6.23 12.91
CA GLU A 259 -12.86 -7.45 12.11
C GLU A 259 -14.01 -7.37 11.12
N VAL A 260 -13.72 -7.59 9.83
CA VAL A 260 -14.73 -7.65 8.75
C VAL A 260 -15.08 -9.12 8.50
N PRO A 261 -16.23 -9.62 8.97
CA PRO A 261 -16.60 -11.03 8.83
C PRO A 261 -16.65 -11.46 7.36
N GLY A 262 -16.14 -12.66 7.06
CA GLY A 262 -16.13 -13.21 5.71
C GLY A 262 -15.19 -12.54 4.71
N ALA A 263 -14.54 -11.42 5.07
CA ALA A 263 -13.58 -10.77 4.19
C ALA A 263 -12.25 -11.52 4.15
N GLY A 264 -11.65 -11.56 2.96
CA GLY A 264 -10.28 -12.04 2.75
C GLY A 264 -9.23 -10.94 2.92
N HIS A 265 -8.04 -11.17 2.35
CA HIS A 265 -6.95 -10.17 2.42
C HIS A 265 -7.26 -8.88 1.64
N TRP A 266 -8.02 -8.98 0.54
CA TRP A 266 -8.36 -7.89 -0.37
C TRP A 266 -9.67 -7.18 0.01
N ILE A 267 -9.81 -6.78 1.29
CA ILE A 267 -11.06 -6.17 1.78
C ILE A 267 -11.35 -4.79 1.17
N HIS A 268 -10.34 -4.08 0.67
CA HIS A 268 -10.54 -2.83 -0.04
C HIS A 268 -11.23 -3.00 -1.41
N ASP A 269 -11.28 -4.23 -1.95
CA ASP A 269 -12.05 -4.54 -3.15
C ASP A 269 -13.56 -4.60 -2.89
N GLN A 270 -13.96 -4.58 -1.62
CA GLN A 270 -15.34 -4.57 -1.14
C GLN A 270 -15.61 -3.30 -0.31
N PRO A 271 -15.66 -2.11 -0.92
CA PRO A 271 -15.70 -0.85 -0.18
C PRO A 271 -16.91 -0.69 0.73
N ASP A 272 -18.05 -1.33 0.40
CA ASP A 272 -19.27 -1.26 1.25
C ASP A 272 -18.99 -1.81 2.66
N ALA A 273 -18.20 -2.89 2.76
CA ALA A 273 -17.85 -3.51 4.04
C ALA A 273 -16.89 -2.63 4.89
N LEU A 274 -16.28 -1.65 4.28
CA LEU A 274 -15.35 -0.73 4.95
C LEU A 274 -15.99 0.62 5.26
N LEU A 275 -16.90 1.10 4.42
CA LEU A 275 -17.41 2.48 4.45
C LEU A 275 -18.17 2.79 5.74
N ASP A 276 -18.92 1.84 6.31
CA ASP A 276 -19.68 2.04 7.54
C ASP A 276 -18.79 2.45 8.73
N GLU A 277 -17.56 1.94 8.79
CA GLU A 277 -16.58 2.25 9.83
C GLU A 277 -15.60 3.35 9.39
N LEU A 278 -15.28 3.40 8.10
CA LEU A 278 -14.28 4.31 7.56
C LEU A 278 -14.80 5.74 7.48
N ARG A 279 -16.03 5.98 7.00
CA ARG A 279 -16.60 7.32 6.88
C ARG A 279 -16.66 8.06 8.23
N PRO A 280 -17.25 7.50 9.31
CA PRO A 280 -17.27 8.18 10.61
C PRO A 280 -15.86 8.36 11.19
N PHE A 281 -14.94 7.42 10.96
CA PHE A 281 -13.56 7.56 11.39
C PHE A 281 -12.87 8.75 10.71
N LEU A 282 -12.94 8.85 9.39
CA LEU A 282 -12.33 9.94 8.64
C LEU A 282 -12.95 11.31 8.99
N ALA A 283 -14.27 11.37 9.20
CA ALA A 283 -14.96 12.60 9.57
C ALA A 283 -14.67 13.04 11.01
N GLY A 284 -14.51 12.07 11.94
CA GLY A 284 -14.23 12.34 13.36
C GLY A 284 -12.81 12.86 13.63
N CYS A 285 -11.92 12.73 12.66
CA CYS A 285 -10.56 13.26 12.70
C CYS A 285 -10.55 14.67 12.08
N GLY A 286 -11.40 15.56 12.58
CA GLY A 286 -11.47 16.96 12.16
C GLY A 286 -10.13 17.67 12.32
N ASP A 287 -9.93 18.71 11.53
CA ASP A 287 -8.72 19.53 11.50
C ASP A 287 -8.38 20.01 12.92
N ALA A 288 -7.43 19.33 13.54
CA ALA A 288 -6.76 19.84 14.72
C ALA A 288 -5.81 20.96 14.27
N ALA A 289 -6.41 22.09 13.94
CA ALA A 289 -5.72 23.35 13.70
C ALA A 289 -6.53 24.45 14.37
N GLU A 290 -6.30 24.61 15.66
CA GLU A 290 -6.35 25.89 16.37
C GLU A 290 -5.20 25.97 17.36
#